data_aac57ad98b552edb1d0df08c5dc061f9
#
_entry.id   aac57ad98b552edb1d0df08c5dc061f9
#
_cell.length_a   1.000
_cell.length_b   1.000
_cell.length_c   1.000
_cell.angle_alpha   90.00
_cell.angle_beta   90.00
_cell.angle_gamma   90.00
#
_symmetry.space_group_name_H-M   'P 1'
#
loop_
_entity.id
_entity.type
_entity.pdbx_description
1 polymer ?
#
loop_
_entity_poly.entity_id
_entity_poly.type
_entity_poly.pdbx_seq_one_letter_code
_entity_poly.pdbx_strand_id
1 'polypeptide(L)'
;MLNAFIWLPIIGAILIAYTPLEAKKVRGLALTLSVVLLLLNILLGWQFDPSNPQMQFTVNLPWINFLGFNYALGVDGLSFSLLFLNSLLTIIALYASGTEVNRPRFYYSLLLLLNAGVAGAFLAQDLLLFFLFYELEIVPLYFLIAIWGGQRRGYAGMKFLLYTAISGFLVLISFLGLVWLTGANNFAYNPLLSNNLDVKTQLLLLIPLLIGLAIKIPIFPFHTWLPDAHVEASTPVSVLLAGILLKLGTYGLLRFGVGLFLDAWVTIAPWLATIAAISALYGASCAIAQKDMKKVVAYSSISHMAYILLAAAATTRLSITAAILQMISHGLISALLFLLVGVVYKKTGSRDVDYLRGLLNPERGLPITGMLMILAAMASAGIPGMVGFIAEFLVFRGSFPIFPIQTLLCLVASGLTAVYFLLMINRVFFGRLTPELSRIPRSTWPERFPEIALALFIIVLGLQPNWMIHWSENQASMLLTGTAISQKQS
;
A
#
# COMPACT_ATOMS: atom_id res chain seq x y z
N MET A 1 -23.86 0.15 5.31
CA MET A 1 -22.76 1.13 5.22
C MET A 1 -21.58 0.56 4.44
N LEU A 2 -21.03 -0.63 4.79
CA LEU A 2 -19.87 -1.21 4.08
C LEU A 2 -20.09 -1.40 2.58
N ASN A 3 -21.28 -1.80 2.16
CA ASN A 3 -21.64 -1.94 0.73
C ASN A 3 -21.38 -0.66 -0.08
N ALA A 4 -21.50 0.53 0.52
CA ALA A 4 -21.29 1.78 -0.17
C ALA A 4 -19.84 1.95 -0.65
N PHE A 5 -18.84 1.44 0.07
CA PHE A 5 -17.43 1.51 -0.32
C PHE A 5 -17.11 0.70 -1.58
N ILE A 6 -17.95 -0.29 -1.89
CA ILE A 6 -17.81 -1.13 -3.07
C ILE A 6 -18.71 -0.64 -4.20
N TRP A 7 -20.02 -0.53 -3.92
CA TRP A 7 -21.00 -0.30 -4.97
C TRP A 7 -21.08 1.16 -5.44
N LEU A 8 -20.85 2.14 -4.55
CA LEU A 8 -20.89 3.55 -4.97
C LEU A 8 -19.82 3.88 -6.02
N PRO A 9 -18.53 3.49 -5.85
CA PRO A 9 -17.54 3.73 -6.89
C PRO A 9 -17.75 2.86 -8.15
N ILE A 10 -18.30 1.65 -8.05
CA ILE A 10 -18.65 0.82 -9.22
C ILE A 10 -19.76 1.51 -10.03
N ILE A 11 -20.86 1.90 -9.38
CA ILE A 11 -21.97 2.60 -10.02
C ILE A 11 -21.47 3.91 -10.63
N GLY A 12 -20.63 4.67 -9.89
CA GLY A 12 -20.00 5.88 -10.38
C GLY A 12 -19.12 5.64 -11.61
N ALA A 13 -18.34 4.57 -11.63
CA ALA A 13 -17.52 4.19 -12.78
C ALA A 13 -18.37 3.88 -14.01
N ILE A 14 -19.46 3.14 -13.84
CA ILE A 14 -20.42 2.81 -14.90
C ILE A 14 -21.10 4.08 -15.42
N LEU A 15 -21.61 4.93 -14.53
CA LEU A 15 -22.25 6.20 -14.91
C LEU A 15 -21.31 7.08 -15.72
N ILE A 16 -20.05 7.23 -15.28
CA ILE A 16 -19.04 8.02 -15.98
C ILE A 16 -18.72 7.41 -17.36
N ALA A 17 -18.62 6.09 -17.46
CA ALA A 17 -18.31 5.43 -18.72
C ALA A 17 -19.36 5.65 -19.80
N TYR A 18 -20.63 5.55 -19.42
CA TYR A 18 -21.74 5.61 -20.38
C TYR A 18 -22.34 7.03 -20.61
N THR A 19 -22.15 7.96 -19.66
CA THR A 19 -22.73 9.29 -19.79
C THR A 19 -21.80 10.20 -20.64
N PRO A 20 -22.31 10.93 -21.66
CA PRO A 20 -21.52 11.80 -22.51
C PRO A 20 -21.17 13.13 -21.82
N LEU A 21 -20.42 13.06 -20.72
CA LEU A 21 -19.99 14.24 -19.95
C LEU A 21 -18.65 14.78 -20.44
N GLU A 22 -18.48 16.09 -20.31
CA GLU A 22 -17.22 16.80 -20.52
C GLU A 22 -16.17 16.38 -19.46
N ALA A 23 -14.89 16.45 -19.80
CA ALA A 23 -13.78 16.05 -18.92
C ALA A 23 -13.83 16.68 -17.52
N LYS A 24 -14.20 17.99 -17.46
CA LYS A 24 -14.33 18.72 -16.19
C LYS A 24 -15.46 18.17 -15.30
N LYS A 25 -16.60 17.83 -15.89
CA LYS A 25 -17.74 17.24 -15.17
C LYS A 25 -17.46 15.81 -14.73
N VAL A 26 -16.80 15.01 -15.58
CA VAL A 26 -16.33 13.65 -15.26
C VAL A 26 -15.42 13.67 -14.04
N ARG A 27 -14.38 14.52 -14.06
CA ARG A 27 -13.48 14.69 -12.91
C ARG A 27 -14.22 15.16 -11.66
N GLY A 28 -15.11 16.13 -11.81
CA GLY A 28 -15.93 16.65 -10.71
C GLY A 28 -16.77 15.55 -10.05
N LEU A 29 -17.47 14.73 -10.85
CA LEU A 29 -18.27 13.60 -10.34
C LEU A 29 -17.40 12.57 -9.62
N ALA A 30 -16.27 12.16 -10.20
CA ALA A 30 -15.34 11.22 -9.56
C ALA A 30 -14.82 11.75 -8.21
N LEU A 31 -14.46 13.04 -8.14
CA LEU A 31 -14.04 13.68 -6.89
C LEU A 31 -15.17 13.72 -5.86
N THR A 32 -16.39 14.11 -6.26
CA THR A 32 -17.55 14.17 -5.36
C THR A 32 -17.84 12.80 -4.76
N LEU A 33 -17.87 11.74 -5.58
CA LEU A 33 -18.06 10.37 -5.10
C LEU A 33 -16.98 9.95 -4.09
N SER A 34 -15.71 10.27 -4.38
CA SER A 34 -14.60 9.92 -3.48
C SER A 34 -14.63 10.74 -2.18
N VAL A 35 -15.07 11.99 -2.22
CA VAL A 35 -15.29 12.79 -1.00
C VAL A 35 -16.43 12.20 -0.17
N VAL A 36 -17.52 11.76 -0.79
CA VAL A 36 -18.60 11.05 -0.08
C VAL A 36 -18.08 9.78 0.58
N LEU A 37 -17.23 8.99 -0.10
CA LEU A 37 -16.61 7.79 0.50
C LEU A 37 -15.71 8.14 1.68
N LEU A 38 -14.94 9.21 1.62
CA LEU A 38 -14.14 9.66 2.78
C LEU A 38 -15.01 10.10 3.94
N LEU A 39 -16.09 10.84 3.69
CA LEU A 39 -17.04 11.23 4.72
C LEU A 39 -17.72 10.01 5.37
N LEU A 40 -18.10 9.01 4.57
CA LEU A 40 -18.62 7.74 5.08
C LEU A 40 -17.57 7.00 5.93
N ASN A 41 -16.30 7.09 5.57
CA ASN A 41 -15.21 6.50 6.35
C ASN A 41 -15.01 7.21 7.69
N ILE A 42 -15.10 8.55 7.72
CA ILE A 42 -15.06 9.32 8.96
C ILE A 42 -16.27 8.97 9.84
N LEU A 43 -17.46 8.86 9.27
CA LEU A 43 -18.68 8.44 9.99
C LEU A 43 -18.55 7.00 10.52
N LEU A 44 -17.95 6.09 9.73
CA LEU A 44 -17.63 4.73 10.17
C LEU A 44 -16.69 4.75 11.38
N GLY A 45 -15.65 5.61 11.32
CA GLY A 45 -14.67 5.75 12.40
C GLY A 45 -15.26 6.28 13.71
N TRP A 46 -16.29 7.12 13.67
CA TRP A 46 -17.01 7.57 14.88
C TRP A 46 -17.86 6.47 15.51
N GLN A 47 -18.32 5.51 14.72
CA GLN A 47 -19.13 4.40 15.20
C GLN A 47 -18.29 3.14 15.49
N PHE A 48 -17.04 3.12 15.05
CA PHE A 48 -16.12 2.01 15.23
C PHE A 48 -15.63 1.95 16.68
N ASP A 49 -15.79 0.79 17.31
CA ASP A 49 -15.27 0.53 18.65
C ASP A 49 -13.88 -0.11 18.58
N PRO A 50 -12.79 0.65 18.84
CA PRO A 50 -11.45 0.09 18.80
C PRO A 50 -11.15 -0.91 19.93
N SER A 51 -11.98 -0.96 20.97
CA SER A 51 -11.83 -1.92 22.07
C SER A 51 -12.33 -3.32 21.71
N ASN A 52 -13.22 -3.41 20.72
CA ASN A 52 -13.75 -4.68 20.22
C ASN A 52 -12.88 -5.23 19.08
N PRO A 53 -12.14 -6.33 19.30
CA PRO A 53 -11.25 -6.89 18.28
C PRO A 53 -12.00 -7.70 17.20
N GLN A 54 -13.30 -7.93 17.37
CA GLN A 54 -14.10 -8.69 16.40
C GLN A 54 -14.49 -7.86 15.18
N MET A 55 -14.95 -8.54 14.12
CA MET A 55 -15.49 -7.88 12.94
C MET A 55 -16.75 -7.10 13.27
N GLN A 56 -16.76 -5.82 12.88
CA GLN A 56 -17.86 -4.90 13.09
C GLN A 56 -18.58 -4.58 11.77
N PHE A 57 -19.84 -4.12 11.85
CA PHE A 57 -20.69 -3.75 10.71
C PHE A 57 -20.84 -4.88 9.69
N THR A 58 -20.86 -6.12 10.14
CA THR A 58 -20.86 -7.31 9.28
C THR A 58 -22.06 -7.38 8.35
N VAL A 59 -21.83 -7.80 7.12
CA VAL A 59 -22.83 -8.16 6.12
C VAL A 59 -22.51 -9.57 5.66
N ASN A 60 -23.50 -10.46 5.63
CA ASN A 60 -23.31 -11.81 5.12
C ASN A 60 -24.54 -12.22 4.32
N LEU A 61 -24.37 -12.36 3.01
CA LEU A 61 -25.40 -12.75 2.07
C LEU A 61 -24.92 -13.97 1.28
N PRO A 62 -25.68 -15.06 1.25
CA PRO A 62 -25.31 -16.20 0.43
C PRO A 62 -25.37 -15.79 -1.05
N TRP A 63 -24.29 -16.09 -1.81
CA TRP A 63 -24.23 -15.72 -3.23
C TRP A 63 -24.31 -16.95 -4.13
N ILE A 64 -23.36 -17.88 -4.00
CA ILE A 64 -23.35 -19.13 -4.79
C ILE A 64 -23.34 -20.31 -3.83
N ASN A 65 -24.52 -20.74 -3.42
CA ASN A 65 -24.71 -21.72 -2.34
C ASN A 65 -24.02 -23.07 -2.59
N PHE A 66 -24.01 -23.56 -3.83
CA PHE A 66 -23.39 -24.87 -4.13
C PHE A 66 -21.85 -24.83 -4.01
N LEU A 67 -21.22 -23.65 -4.07
CA LEU A 67 -19.80 -23.45 -3.83
C LEU A 67 -19.51 -23.07 -2.37
N GLY A 68 -20.51 -22.79 -1.55
CA GLY A 68 -20.33 -22.21 -0.22
C GLY A 68 -19.74 -20.81 -0.26
N PHE A 69 -19.95 -20.08 -1.35
CA PHE A 69 -19.41 -18.74 -1.59
C PHE A 69 -20.41 -17.67 -1.13
N ASN A 70 -19.98 -16.79 -0.24
CA ASN A 70 -20.79 -15.75 0.37
C ASN A 70 -20.27 -14.34 0.06
N TYR A 71 -21.19 -13.41 -0.16
CA TYR A 71 -20.88 -12.00 -0.11
C TYR A 71 -20.84 -11.57 1.36
N ALA A 72 -19.66 -11.74 1.98
CA ALA A 72 -19.44 -11.49 3.39
C ALA A 72 -18.46 -10.33 3.56
N LEU A 73 -18.88 -9.27 4.25
CA LEU A 73 -18.08 -8.09 4.53
C LEU A 73 -18.02 -7.85 6.04
N GLY A 74 -16.92 -7.27 6.49
CA GLY A 74 -16.70 -6.84 7.85
C GLY A 74 -15.55 -5.88 7.94
N VAL A 75 -15.45 -5.14 9.04
CA VAL A 75 -14.35 -4.22 9.30
C VAL A 75 -13.82 -4.43 10.72
N ASP A 76 -12.51 -4.42 10.84
CA ASP A 76 -11.76 -4.44 12.10
C ASP A 76 -10.64 -3.40 12.10
N GLY A 77 -9.82 -3.33 13.14
CA GLY A 77 -8.78 -2.32 13.27
C GLY A 77 -7.73 -2.34 12.16
N LEU A 78 -7.44 -3.51 11.56
CA LEU A 78 -6.53 -3.64 10.41
C LEU A 78 -7.19 -3.10 9.14
N SER A 79 -8.39 -3.58 8.82
CA SER A 79 -9.10 -3.22 7.58
C SER A 79 -9.59 -1.77 7.60
N PHE A 80 -10.04 -1.25 8.74
CA PHE A 80 -10.49 0.14 8.89
C PHE A 80 -9.39 1.14 8.53
N SER A 81 -8.20 0.95 9.11
CA SER A 81 -7.05 1.83 8.88
C SER A 81 -6.66 1.90 7.39
N LEU A 82 -6.71 0.75 6.70
CA LEU A 82 -6.37 0.67 5.28
C LEU A 82 -7.50 1.18 4.38
N LEU A 83 -8.76 0.99 4.78
CA LEU A 83 -9.91 1.55 4.07
C LEU A 83 -9.89 3.09 4.12
N PHE A 84 -9.52 3.67 5.28
CA PHE A 84 -9.33 5.11 5.41
C PHE A 84 -8.20 5.61 4.50
N LEU A 85 -7.05 4.93 4.52
CA LEU A 85 -5.92 5.26 3.65
C LEU A 85 -6.31 5.17 2.16
N ASN A 86 -7.07 4.15 1.75
CA ASN A 86 -7.57 4.00 0.39
C ASN A 86 -8.45 5.17 -0.04
N SER A 87 -9.41 5.57 0.79
CA SER A 87 -10.31 6.70 0.50
C SER A 87 -9.54 8.02 0.38
N LEU A 88 -8.59 8.27 1.30
CA LEU A 88 -7.75 9.46 1.29
C LEU A 88 -6.88 9.54 0.04
N LEU A 89 -6.14 8.47 -0.27
CA LEU A 89 -5.21 8.46 -1.40
C LEU A 89 -5.95 8.46 -2.75
N THR A 90 -7.15 7.91 -2.83
CA THR A 90 -7.98 8.01 -4.03
C THR A 90 -8.37 9.46 -4.32
N ILE A 91 -8.79 10.23 -3.32
CA ILE A 91 -9.08 11.66 -3.49
C ILE A 91 -7.83 12.40 -3.95
N ILE A 92 -6.70 12.16 -3.32
CA ILE A 92 -5.41 12.77 -3.66
C ILE A 92 -5.03 12.45 -5.12
N ALA A 93 -5.16 11.21 -5.55
CA ALA A 93 -4.86 10.79 -6.92
C ALA A 93 -5.81 11.42 -7.94
N LEU A 94 -7.13 11.43 -7.67
CA LEU A 94 -8.13 12.07 -8.52
C LEU A 94 -7.93 13.59 -8.61
N TYR A 95 -7.54 14.22 -7.51
CA TYR A 95 -7.26 15.64 -7.48
C TYR A 95 -5.98 15.98 -8.28
N ALA A 96 -4.93 15.18 -8.12
CA ALA A 96 -3.68 15.33 -8.86
C ALA A 96 -3.81 14.99 -10.35
N SER A 97 -4.86 14.26 -10.75
CA SER A 97 -5.20 14.01 -12.15
C SER A 97 -5.79 15.28 -12.77
N GLY A 98 -5.20 15.75 -13.87
CA GLY A 98 -5.67 16.96 -14.55
C GLY A 98 -6.97 16.75 -15.35
N THR A 99 -7.56 17.84 -15.82
CA THR A 99 -8.68 17.80 -16.76
C THR A 99 -8.27 17.47 -18.20
N GLU A 100 -6.99 17.58 -18.52
CA GLU A 100 -6.41 17.38 -19.85
C GLU A 100 -6.00 15.92 -20.13
N VAL A 101 -6.61 14.97 -19.42
CA VAL A 101 -6.35 13.55 -19.62
C VAL A 101 -7.05 13.05 -20.87
N ASN A 102 -6.32 12.38 -21.76
CA ASN A 102 -6.92 11.71 -22.91
C ASN A 102 -7.92 10.63 -22.46
N ARG A 103 -9.08 10.55 -23.13
CA ARG A 103 -10.17 9.60 -22.78
C ARG A 103 -10.59 9.70 -21.30
N PRO A 104 -11.02 10.90 -20.82
CA PRO A 104 -11.21 11.15 -19.38
C PRO A 104 -12.26 10.21 -18.75
N ARG A 105 -13.34 9.86 -19.48
CA ARG A 105 -14.35 8.94 -18.95
C ARG A 105 -13.74 7.60 -18.59
N PHE A 106 -12.98 6.99 -19.49
CA PHE A 106 -12.34 5.71 -19.25
C PHE A 106 -11.30 5.79 -18.13
N TYR A 107 -10.49 6.86 -18.10
CA TYR A 107 -9.48 7.07 -17.05
C TYR A 107 -10.10 7.15 -15.65
N TYR A 108 -11.10 8.01 -15.47
CA TYR A 108 -11.72 8.22 -14.16
C TYR A 108 -12.60 7.03 -13.73
N SER A 109 -13.23 6.33 -14.67
CA SER A 109 -13.94 5.07 -14.38
C SER A 109 -12.98 4.00 -13.85
N LEU A 110 -11.80 3.85 -14.44
CA LEU A 110 -10.79 2.89 -13.97
C LEU A 110 -10.27 3.23 -12.57
N LEU A 111 -10.09 4.52 -12.24
CA LEU A 111 -9.68 4.93 -10.89
C LEU A 111 -10.76 4.62 -9.83
N LEU A 112 -12.02 4.81 -10.15
CA LEU A 112 -13.11 4.45 -9.25
C LEU A 112 -13.26 2.93 -9.11
N LEU A 113 -13.10 2.18 -10.20
CA LEU A 113 -13.12 0.71 -10.17
C LEU A 113 -11.96 0.14 -9.34
N LEU A 114 -10.78 0.75 -9.47
CA LEU A 114 -9.62 0.42 -8.65
C LEU A 114 -9.91 0.64 -7.16
N ASN A 115 -10.50 1.80 -6.80
CA ASN A 115 -10.90 2.08 -5.41
C ASN A 115 -11.88 1.02 -4.88
N ALA A 116 -12.87 0.61 -5.68
CA ALA A 116 -13.84 -0.41 -5.30
C ALA A 116 -13.18 -1.77 -5.06
N GLY A 117 -12.27 -2.20 -5.95
CA GLY A 117 -11.54 -3.47 -5.81
C GLY A 117 -10.71 -3.50 -4.54
N VAL A 118 -9.94 -2.45 -4.29
CA VAL A 118 -9.12 -2.32 -3.07
C VAL A 118 -9.97 -2.29 -1.80
N ALA A 119 -11.06 -1.49 -1.78
CA ALA A 119 -11.98 -1.43 -0.63
C ALA A 119 -12.64 -2.80 -0.38
N GLY A 120 -13.10 -3.47 -1.44
CA GLY A 120 -13.70 -4.79 -1.36
C GLY A 120 -12.74 -5.84 -0.79
N ALA A 121 -11.47 -5.83 -1.20
CA ALA A 121 -10.46 -6.74 -0.67
C ALA A 121 -10.21 -6.52 0.84
N PHE A 122 -10.14 -5.28 1.32
CA PHE A 122 -9.97 -5.01 2.76
C PHE A 122 -11.20 -5.37 3.60
N LEU A 123 -12.37 -5.36 3.02
CA LEU A 123 -13.63 -5.64 3.72
C LEU A 123 -14.07 -7.10 3.62
N ALA A 124 -13.55 -7.89 2.68
CA ALA A 124 -13.96 -9.26 2.44
C ALA A 124 -13.69 -10.17 3.64
N GLN A 125 -14.74 -10.91 4.05
CA GLN A 125 -14.71 -11.93 5.10
C GLN A 125 -14.91 -13.35 4.55
N ASP A 126 -14.81 -13.50 3.24
CA ASP A 126 -14.82 -14.75 2.51
C ASP A 126 -13.56 -14.81 1.64
N LEU A 127 -12.87 -15.95 1.62
CA LEU A 127 -11.58 -16.10 0.93
C LEU A 127 -11.70 -15.91 -0.58
N LEU A 128 -12.79 -16.42 -1.20
CA LEU A 128 -13.03 -16.21 -2.63
C LEU A 128 -13.45 -14.78 -2.92
N LEU A 129 -14.21 -14.13 -2.04
CA LEU A 129 -14.58 -12.73 -2.19
C LEU A 129 -13.36 -11.83 -2.12
N PHE A 130 -12.44 -12.11 -1.16
CA PHE A 130 -11.15 -11.43 -1.13
C PHE A 130 -10.39 -11.61 -2.44
N PHE A 131 -10.27 -12.86 -2.92
CA PHE A 131 -9.58 -13.15 -4.17
C PHE A 131 -10.18 -12.39 -5.36
N LEU A 132 -11.52 -12.36 -5.50
CA LEU A 132 -12.17 -11.62 -6.58
C LEU A 132 -11.83 -10.12 -6.56
N PHE A 133 -11.87 -9.49 -5.40
CA PHE A 133 -11.52 -8.08 -5.27
C PHE A 133 -10.01 -7.83 -5.41
N TYR A 134 -9.18 -8.76 -4.95
CA TYR A 134 -7.73 -8.73 -5.10
C TYR A 134 -7.30 -8.79 -6.57
N GLU A 135 -8.04 -9.51 -7.42
CA GLU A 135 -7.82 -9.58 -8.86
C GLU A 135 -8.50 -8.44 -9.64
N LEU A 136 -9.63 -7.93 -9.14
CA LEU A 136 -10.40 -6.87 -9.80
C LEU A 136 -9.55 -5.62 -10.06
N GLU A 137 -8.58 -5.29 -9.19
CA GLU A 137 -7.75 -4.10 -9.31
C GLU A 137 -6.67 -4.21 -10.43
N ILE A 138 -6.34 -5.43 -10.85
CA ILE A 138 -5.29 -5.67 -11.85
C ILE A 138 -5.68 -5.06 -13.20
N VAL A 139 -6.92 -5.26 -13.61
CA VAL A 139 -7.42 -4.80 -14.92
C VAL A 139 -7.40 -3.27 -15.04
N PRO A 140 -7.96 -2.50 -14.07
CA PRO A 140 -7.83 -1.05 -14.08
C PRO A 140 -6.39 -0.56 -14.11
N LEU A 141 -5.51 -1.14 -13.31
CA LEU A 141 -4.11 -0.72 -13.25
C LEU A 141 -3.34 -1.03 -14.53
N TYR A 142 -3.55 -2.22 -15.09
CA TYR A 142 -2.97 -2.55 -16.39
C TYR A 142 -3.31 -1.49 -17.45
N PHE A 143 -4.58 -1.13 -17.59
CA PHE A 143 -4.99 -0.11 -18.54
C PHE A 143 -4.45 1.29 -18.18
N LEU A 144 -4.45 1.66 -16.90
CA LEU A 144 -3.91 2.94 -16.44
C LEU A 144 -2.41 3.07 -16.76
N ILE A 145 -1.63 2.00 -16.64
CA ILE A 145 -0.22 1.98 -17.02
C ILE A 145 -0.06 1.92 -18.54
N ALA A 146 -0.75 1.00 -19.22
CA ALA A 146 -0.52 0.72 -20.65
C ALA A 146 -1.03 1.82 -21.58
N ILE A 147 -2.03 2.62 -21.18
CA ILE A 147 -2.61 3.68 -22.02
C ILE A 147 -2.00 5.05 -21.69
N TRP A 148 -1.93 5.42 -20.41
CA TRP A 148 -1.48 6.75 -19.95
C TRP A 148 -0.07 6.78 -19.40
N GLY A 149 0.66 5.67 -19.52
CA GLY A 149 2.07 5.59 -19.11
C GLY A 149 3.03 6.25 -20.08
N GLY A 150 4.33 6.19 -19.73
CA GLY A 150 5.44 6.74 -20.49
C GLY A 150 5.80 5.95 -21.76
N GLN A 151 7.08 6.01 -22.12
CA GLN A 151 7.54 5.47 -23.41
C GLN A 151 7.47 3.92 -23.48
N ARG A 152 7.81 3.21 -22.39
CA ARG A 152 7.78 1.75 -22.31
C ARG A 152 6.54 1.19 -21.63
N ARG A 153 5.44 1.96 -21.62
CA ARG A 153 4.19 1.63 -20.95
C ARG A 153 3.62 0.25 -21.26
N GLY A 154 3.73 -0.20 -22.51
CA GLY A 154 3.26 -1.54 -22.92
C GLY A 154 4.05 -2.67 -22.24
N TYR A 155 5.38 -2.55 -22.18
CA TYR A 155 6.23 -3.49 -21.46
C TYR A 155 5.93 -3.50 -19.95
N ALA A 156 5.89 -2.31 -19.34
CA ALA A 156 5.65 -2.19 -17.90
C ALA A 156 4.26 -2.69 -17.49
N GLY A 157 3.22 -2.35 -18.30
CA GLY A 157 1.86 -2.85 -18.07
C GLY A 157 1.76 -4.36 -18.19
N MET A 158 2.35 -4.97 -19.24
CA MET A 158 2.35 -6.43 -19.42
C MET A 158 3.13 -7.13 -18.30
N LYS A 159 4.29 -6.59 -17.89
CA LYS A 159 5.08 -7.14 -16.79
C LYS A 159 4.28 -7.09 -15.48
N PHE A 160 3.64 -5.97 -15.18
CA PHE A 160 2.74 -5.82 -14.04
C PHE A 160 1.63 -6.88 -14.07
N LEU A 161 0.92 -7.00 -15.20
CA LEU A 161 -0.19 -7.94 -15.37
C LEU A 161 0.25 -9.38 -15.11
N LEU A 162 1.35 -9.83 -15.73
CA LEU A 162 1.83 -11.20 -15.57
C LEU A 162 2.26 -11.52 -14.14
N TYR A 163 3.01 -10.61 -13.49
CA TYR A 163 3.44 -10.80 -12.11
C TYR A 163 2.25 -10.89 -11.16
N THR A 164 1.29 -9.97 -11.30
CA THR A 164 0.13 -9.92 -10.40
C THR A 164 -0.86 -11.05 -10.65
N ALA A 165 -1.06 -11.49 -11.89
CA ALA A 165 -1.89 -12.65 -12.20
C ALA A 165 -1.31 -13.95 -11.62
N ILE A 166 0.03 -14.16 -11.70
CA ILE A 166 0.69 -15.29 -11.03
C ILE A 166 0.52 -15.19 -9.50
N SER A 167 0.65 -13.98 -8.95
CA SER A 167 0.39 -13.73 -7.53
C SER A 167 -1.00 -14.21 -7.12
N GLY A 168 -2.04 -13.79 -7.82
CA GLY A 168 -3.41 -14.17 -7.52
C GLY A 168 -3.67 -15.67 -7.69
N PHE A 169 -3.12 -16.29 -8.73
CA PHE A 169 -3.23 -17.72 -8.93
C PHE A 169 -2.66 -18.54 -7.75
N LEU A 170 -1.51 -18.11 -7.21
CA LEU A 170 -0.88 -18.76 -6.05
C LEU A 170 -1.70 -18.55 -4.76
N VAL A 171 -2.29 -17.37 -4.57
CA VAL A 171 -3.22 -17.09 -3.47
C VAL A 171 -4.46 -17.99 -3.58
N LEU A 172 -5.03 -18.11 -4.77
CA LEU A 172 -6.21 -18.95 -5.01
C LEU A 172 -5.94 -20.42 -4.73
N ILE A 173 -4.79 -20.96 -5.18
CA ILE A 173 -4.39 -22.35 -4.89
C ILE A 173 -4.38 -22.61 -3.38
N SER A 174 -3.81 -21.68 -2.61
CA SER A 174 -3.76 -21.81 -1.14
C SER A 174 -5.17 -21.83 -0.53
N PHE A 175 -6.05 -20.94 -0.95
CA PHE A 175 -7.42 -20.86 -0.41
C PHE A 175 -8.26 -22.07 -0.78
N LEU A 176 -8.22 -22.53 -2.04
CA LEU A 176 -8.91 -23.73 -2.48
C LEU A 176 -8.38 -24.97 -1.77
N GLY A 177 -7.04 -25.08 -1.65
CA GLY A 177 -6.39 -26.16 -0.95
C GLY A 177 -6.78 -26.21 0.55
N LEU A 178 -6.84 -25.04 1.21
CA LEU A 178 -7.25 -24.95 2.61
C LEU A 178 -8.69 -25.48 2.80
N VAL A 179 -9.64 -24.97 2.04
CA VAL A 179 -11.04 -25.39 2.15
C VAL A 179 -11.19 -26.88 1.83
N TRP A 180 -10.53 -27.37 0.80
CA TRP A 180 -10.61 -28.78 0.42
C TRP A 180 -10.00 -29.71 1.46
N LEU A 181 -8.79 -29.43 1.93
CA LEU A 181 -8.08 -30.31 2.88
C LEU A 181 -8.68 -30.29 4.29
N THR A 182 -9.34 -29.21 4.66
CA THR A 182 -10.08 -29.13 5.94
C THR A 182 -11.48 -29.72 5.89
N GLY A 183 -11.99 -30.01 4.68
CA GLY A 183 -13.37 -30.46 4.48
C GLY A 183 -14.42 -29.37 4.79
N ALA A 184 -14.03 -28.10 4.77
CA ALA A 184 -14.96 -27.01 5.03
C ALA A 184 -16.00 -26.87 3.89
N ASN A 185 -17.25 -26.55 4.24
CA ASN A 185 -18.35 -26.41 3.29
C ASN A 185 -18.50 -25.00 2.71
N ASN A 186 -17.66 -24.05 3.12
CA ASN A 186 -17.68 -22.67 2.68
C ASN A 186 -16.28 -22.02 2.73
N PHE A 187 -16.19 -20.83 2.16
CA PHE A 187 -14.96 -20.04 2.10
C PHE A 187 -14.89 -18.91 3.16
N ALA A 188 -15.75 -18.97 4.20
CA ALA A 188 -15.73 -17.96 5.24
C ALA A 188 -14.36 -17.92 5.94
N TYR A 189 -13.84 -16.71 6.15
CA TYR A 189 -12.60 -16.51 6.91
C TYR A 189 -12.79 -16.99 8.35
N ASN A 190 -12.03 -17.99 8.73
CA ASN A 190 -12.00 -18.54 10.09
C ASN A 190 -10.54 -18.81 10.50
N PRO A 191 -10.00 -18.10 11.48
CA PRO A 191 -8.62 -18.30 11.95
C PRO A 191 -8.31 -19.74 12.44
N LEU A 192 -9.32 -20.48 12.87
CA LEU A 192 -9.17 -21.83 13.38
C LEU A 192 -9.23 -22.92 12.29
N LEU A 193 -9.48 -22.54 11.05
CA LEU A 193 -9.72 -23.50 9.96
C LEU A 193 -8.53 -24.43 9.73
N SER A 194 -7.30 -23.94 9.84
CA SER A 194 -6.10 -24.73 9.60
C SER A 194 -5.62 -25.55 10.81
N ASN A 195 -6.20 -25.35 12.01
CA ASN A 195 -5.73 -26.01 13.24
C ASN A 195 -5.86 -27.55 13.21
N ASN A 196 -6.76 -28.07 12.35
CA ASN A 196 -6.92 -29.51 12.15
C ASN A 196 -5.89 -30.12 11.17
N LEU A 197 -5.06 -29.28 10.54
CA LEU A 197 -4.02 -29.70 9.61
C LEU A 197 -2.68 -29.81 10.34
N ASP A 198 -1.91 -30.83 10.01
CA ASP A 198 -0.51 -30.91 10.49
C ASP A 198 0.34 -29.79 9.88
N VAL A 199 1.42 -29.43 10.56
CA VAL A 199 2.30 -28.30 10.18
C VAL A 199 2.86 -28.48 8.75
N LYS A 200 3.13 -29.70 8.28
CA LYS A 200 3.63 -29.96 6.92
C LYS A 200 2.57 -29.59 5.88
N THR A 201 1.33 -29.95 6.11
CA THR A 201 0.19 -29.59 5.24
C THR A 201 -0.08 -28.10 5.27
N GLN A 202 -0.02 -27.47 6.47
CA GLN A 202 -0.09 -26.01 6.56
C GLN A 202 1.03 -25.33 5.76
N LEU A 203 2.27 -25.83 5.83
CA LEU A 203 3.41 -25.30 5.04
C LEU A 203 3.20 -25.46 3.54
N LEU A 204 2.64 -26.58 3.09
CA LEU A 204 2.32 -26.81 1.68
C LEU A 204 1.34 -25.75 1.13
N LEU A 205 0.41 -25.27 1.95
CA LEU A 205 -0.54 -24.23 1.61
C LEU A 205 0.03 -22.81 1.80
N LEU A 206 0.80 -22.61 2.85
CA LEU A 206 1.37 -21.31 3.20
C LEU A 206 2.45 -20.87 2.20
N ILE A 207 3.29 -21.78 1.67
CA ILE A 207 4.37 -21.44 0.74
C ILE A 207 3.83 -20.76 -0.55
N PRO A 208 2.86 -21.33 -1.30
CA PRO A 208 2.29 -20.65 -2.45
C PRO A 208 1.61 -19.33 -2.08
N LEU A 209 0.91 -19.26 -0.95
CA LEU A 209 0.33 -18.00 -0.45
C LEU A 209 1.43 -16.94 -0.27
N LEU A 210 2.52 -17.28 0.41
CA LEU A 210 3.63 -16.37 0.66
C LEU A 210 4.32 -15.91 -0.63
N ILE A 211 4.55 -16.80 -1.59
CA ILE A 211 5.13 -16.44 -2.89
C ILE A 211 4.19 -15.46 -3.61
N GLY A 212 2.90 -15.75 -3.66
CA GLY A 212 1.90 -14.87 -4.25
C GLY A 212 1.91 -13.48 -3.59
N LEU A 213 1.85 -13.43 -2.28
CA LEU A 213 1.89 -12.17 -1.53
C LEU A 213 3.24 -11.45 -1.66
N ALA A 214 4.38 -12.17 -1.68
CA ALA A 214 5.71 -11.60 -1.88
C ALA A 214 5.89 -10.95 -3.26
N ILE A 215 5.22 -11.46 -4.29
CA ILE A 215 5.13 -10.80 -5.60
C ILE A 215 4.42 -9.45 -5.46
N LYS A 216 3.29 -9.41 -4.76
CA LYS A 216 2.47 -8.20 -4.60
C LYS A 216 3.13 -7.15 -3.69
N ILE A 217 3.79 -7.60 -2.60
CA ILE A 217 4.50 -6.75 -1.63
C ILE A 217 5.79 -6.16 -2.21
N PRO A 218 6.30 -6.53 -3.28
CA PRO A 218 7.55 -6.73 -4.00
C PRO A 218 8.77 -7.06 -3.11
N ILE A 219 8.73 -8.22 -2.48
CA ILE A 219 9.89 -8.76 -1.74
C ILE A 219 10.92 -9.35 -2.72
N PHE A 220 12.23 -9.16 -2.45
CA PHE A 220 13.28 -9.82 -3.22
C PHE A 220 13.12 -11.35 -3.18
N PRO A 221 13.19 -12.07 -4.32
CA PRO A 221 13.57 -11.63 -5.69
C PRO A 221 12.38 -11.21 -6.58
N PHE A 222 11.15 -11.17 -6.09
CA PHE A 222 9.92 -10.97 -6.87
C PHE A 222 9.56 -9.50 -7.15
N HIS A 223 10.47 -8.57 -6.91
CA HIS A 223 10.26 -7.11 -6.89
C HIS A 223 10.37 -6.42 -8.25
N THR A 224 10.91 -7.08 -9.29
CA THR A 224 11.40 -6.39 -10.49
C THR A 224 10.33 -5.70 -11.33
N TRP A 225 9.06 -6.01 -11.14
CA TRP A 225 7.94 -5.36 -11.80
C TRP A 225 7.67 -3.94 -11.26
N LEU A 226 7.95 -3.71 -9.97
CA LEU A 226 7.57 -2.48 -9.29
C LEU A 226 8.29 -1.24 -9.82
N PRO A 227 9.64 -1.20 -9.96
CA PRO A 227 10.33 -0.03 -10.50
C PRO A 227 9.89 0.28 -11.94
N ASP A 228 9.67 -0.73 -12.78
CA ASP A 228 9.22 -0.54 -14.16
C ASP A 228 7.79 0.04 -14.21
N ALA A 229 6.88 -0.53 -13.41
CA ALA A 229 5.51 -0.04 -13.31
C ALA A 229 5.45 1.42 -12.84
N HIS A 230 6.20 1.77 -11.78
CA HIS A 230 6.22 3.14 -11.25
C HIS A 230 6.81 4.17 -12.21
N VAL A 231 7.91 3.83 -12.89
CA VAL A 231 8.58 4.73 -13.82
C VAL A 231 7.66 5.09 -14.98
N GLU A 232 6.92 4.13 -15.48
CA GLU A 232 6.02 4.31 -16.61
C GLU A 232 4.65 4.87 -16.21
N ALA A 233 4.09 4.49 -15.07
CA ALA A 233 2.80 4.98 -14.59
C ALA A 233 2.74 6.51 -14.49
N SER A 234 1.56 7.09 -14.75
CA SER A 234 1.31 8.51 -14.43
C SER A 234 1.44 8.76 -12.92
N THR A 235 1.70 9.99 -12.52
CA THR A 235 1.88 10.35 -11.09
C THR A 235 0.71 9.91 -10.20
N PRO A 236 -0.58 10.17 -10.55
CA PRO A 236 -1.70 9.71 -9.73
C PRO A 236 -1.77 8.18 -9.59
N VAL A 237 -1.42 7.45 -10.65
CA VAL A 237 -1.38 5.98 -10.62
C VAL A 237 -0.22 5.49 -9.74
N SER A 238 0.95 6.15 -9.77
CA SER A 238 2.06 5.82 -8.87
C SER A 238 1.70 6.06 -7.39
N VAL A 239 0.92 7.10 -7.09
CA VAL A 239 0.40 7.37 -5.73
C VAL A 239 -0.44 6.21 -5.23
N LEU A 240 -1.39 5.72 -6.02
CA LEU A 240 -2.25 4.60 -5.64
C LEU A 240 -1.47 3.29 -5.56
N LEU A 241 -0.58 3.04 -6.52
CA LEU A 241 0.22 1.82 -6.57
C LEU A 241 1.13 1.68 -5.33
N ALA A 242 1.91 2.71 -4.99
CA ALA A 242 2.76 2.68 -3.80
C ALA A 242 1.99 2.87 -2.50
N GLY A 243 1.00 3.77 -2.51
CA GLY A 243 0.28 4.18 -1.31
C GLY A 243 -0.63 3.10 -0.76
N ILE A 244 -1.32 2.35 -1.61
CA ILE A 244 -2.34 1.41 -1.16
C ILE A 244 -2.26 0.01 -1.77
N LEU A 245 -1.86 -0.13 -3.03
CA LEU A 245 -1.88 -1.43 -3.70
C LEU A 245 -0.93 -2.45 -3.05
N LEU A 246 0.29 -2.03 -2.71
CA LEU A 246 1.24 -2.87 -2.01
C LEU A 246 0.69 -3.37 -0.67
N LYS A 247 -0.23 -2.61 -0.05
CA LYS A 247 -0.86 -2.95 1.23
C LYS A 247 -1.87 -4.08 1.12
N LEU A 248 -2.39 -4.37 -0.07
CA LEU A 248 -3.17 -5.60 -0.28
C LEU A 248 -2.34 -6.86 -0.02
N GLY A 249 -1.07 -6.84 -0.47
CA GLY A 249 -0.15 -7.94 -0.18
C GLY A 249 0.17 -8.07 1.31
N THR A 250 0.51 -6.96 1.98
CA THR A 250 0.79 -6.97 3.42
C THR A 250 -0.44 -7.22 4.28
N TYR A 251 -1.63 -6.77 3.83
CA TYR A 251 -2.89 -7.15 4.45
C TYR A 251 -3.08 -8.67 4.39
N GLY A 252 -2.91 -9.26 3.19
CA GLY A 252 -2.98 -10.70 3.01
C GLY A 252 -1.96 -11.46 3.86
N LEU A 253 -0.74 -10.90 4.00
CA LEU A 253 0.31 -11.46 4.85
C LEU A 253 -0.12 -11.58 6.32
N LEU A 254 -0.71 -10.50 6.88
CA LEU A 254 -1.19 -10.49 8.26
C LEU A 254 -2.49 -11.29 8.40
N ARG A 255 -3.47 -11.04 7.53
CA ARG A 255 -4.82 -11.64 7.61
C ARG A 255 -4.80 -13.14 7.35
N PHE A 256 -4.13 -13.58 6.28
CA PHE A 256 -4.17 -14.97 5.84
C PHE A 256 -2.87 -15.73 6.16
N GLY A 257 -1.69 -15.09 6.03
CA GLY A 257 -0.43 -15.71 6.39
C GLY A 257 -0.34 -16.00 7.88
N VAL A 258 -0.36 -14.96 8.70
CA VAL A 258 -0.31 -15.07 10.17
C VAL A 258 -1.64 -15.61 10.71
N GLY A 259 -2.76 -15.07 10.26
CA GLY A 259 -4.08 -15.36 10.84
C GLY A 259 -4.65 -16.74 10.53
N LEU A 260 -4.26 -17.40 9.42
CA LEU A 260 -4.75 -18.75 9.08
C LEU A 260 -3.71 -19.86 9.36
N PHE A 261 -2.40 -19.58 9.31
CA PHE A 261 -1.36 -20.61 9.33
C PHE A 261 -0.31 -20.34 10.40
N LEU A 262 -0.71 -19.95 11.63
CA LEU A 262 0.22 -19.47 12.65
C LEU A 262 1.31 -20.49 13.01
N ASP A 263 1.00 -21.79 13.11
CA ASP A 263 1.98 -22.82 13.45
C ASP A 263 3.05 -22.99 12.36
N ALA A 264 2.60 -23.06 11.11
CA ALA A 264 3.50 -23.09 9.95
C ALA A 264 4.27 -21.77 9.82
N TRP A 265 3.62 -20.63 10.09
CA TRP A 265 4.24 -19.31 10.06
C TRP A 265 5.43 -19.22 11.04
N VAL A 266 5.21 -19.59 12.30
CA VAL A 266 6.27 -19.59 13.34
C VAL A 266 7.43 -20.50 12.94
N THR A 267 7.14 -21.65 12.32
CA THR A 267 8.16 -22.60 11.85
C THR A 267 9.09 -21.98 10.80
N ILE A 268 8.56 -21.15 9.87
CA ILE A 268 9.36 -20.53 8.80
C ILE A 268 9.76 -19.08 9.11
N ALA A 269 9.33 -18.52 10.24
CA ALA A 269 9.58 -17.13 10.62
C ALA A 269 11.07 -16.71 10.56
N PRO A 270 12.07 -17.54 10.97
CA PRO A 270 13.48 -17.20 10.84
C PRO A 270 13.91 -16.95 9.39
N TRP A 271 13.37 -17.73 8.45
CA TRP A 271 13.62 -17.55 7.02
C TRP A 271 12.96 -16.30 6.48
N LEU A 272 11.71 -16.01 6.91
CA LEU A 272 11.01 -14.79 6.54
C LEU A 272 11.73 -13.54 7.03
N ALA A 273 12.21 -13.54 8.27
CA ALA A 273 13.01 -12.45 8.82
C ALA A 273 14.34 -12.26 8.04
N THR A 274 14.98 -13.34 7.63
CA THR A 274 16.21 -13.30 6.83
C THR A 274 15.94 -12.72 5.43
N ILE A 275 14.88 -13.16 4.75
CA ILE A 275 14.44 -12.62 3.46
C ILE A 275 14.09 -11.13 3.59
N ALA A 276 13.46 -10.72 4.69
CA ALA A 276 13.17 -9.32 4.97
C ALA A 276 14.46 -8.49 5.07
N ALA A 277 15.46 -8.95 5.82
CA ALA A 277 16.75 -8.26 5.96
C ALA A 277 17.48 -8.14 4.59
N ILE A 278 17.52 -9.22 3.81
CA ILE A 278 18.09 -9.20 2.45
C ILE A 278 17.34 -8.21 1.57
N SER A 279 16.00 -8.25 1.55
CA SER A 279 15.18 -7.36 0.74
C SER A 279 15.35 -5.88 1.13
N ALA A 280 15.45 -5.60 2.43
CA ALA A 280 15.67 -4.25 2.95
C ALA A 280 17.01 -3.68 2.47
N LEU A 281 18.10 -4.41 2.67
CA LEU A 281 19.45 -3.99 2.24
C LEU A 281 19.56 -3.88 0.72
N TYR A 282 19.01 -4.86 -0.01
CA TYR A 282 18.99 -4.84 -1.47
C TYR A 282 18.24 -3.63 -2.01
N GLY A 283 17.01 -3.36 -1.51
CA GLY A 283 16.21 -2.22 -1.92
C GLY A 283 16.92 -0.89 -1.68
N ALA A 284 17.50 -0.70 -0.49
CA ALA A 284 18.26 0.49 -0.14
C ALA A 284 19.52 0.68 -1.01
N SER A 285 20.28 -0.40 -1.23
CA SER A 285 21.47 -0.37 -2.08
C SER A 285 21.13 -0.03 -3.54
N CYS A 286 20.06 -0.63 -4.07
CA CYS A 286 19.57 -0.30 -5.41
C CYS A 286 19.08 1.15 -5.52
N ALA A 287 18.43 1.70 -4.48
CA ALA A 287 17.99 3.09 -4.45
C ALA A 287 19.16 4.07 -4.55
N ILE A 288 20.28 3.81 -3.87
CA ILE A 288 21.51 4.61 -3.94
C ILE A 288 22.05 4.69 -5.39
N ALA A 289 21.95 3.60 -6.14
CA ALA A 289 22.49 3.50 -7.50
C ALA A 289 21.59 4.15 -8.57
N GLN A 290 20.39 4.61 -8.23
CA GLN A 290 19.45 5.13 -9.24
C GLN A 290 19.76 6.59 -9.61
N LYS A 291 19.53 6.88 -10.90
CA LYS A 291 19.61 8.24 -11.47
C LYS A 291 18.23 8.84 -11.77
N ASP A 292 17.16 8.06 -11.77
CA ASP A 292 15.78 8.52 -11.93
C ASP A 292 15.12 8.65 -10.56
N MET A 293 14.60 9.85 -10.24
CA MET A 293 13.94 10.13 -8.96
C MET A 293 12.79 9.15 -8.66
N LYS A 294 11.98 8.76 -9.67
CA LYS A 294 10.92 7.76 -9.48
C LYS A 294 11.47 6.39 -9.13
N LYS A 295 12.62 5.99 -9.70
CA LYS A 295 13.28 4.73 -9.35
C LYS A 295 13.83 4.75 -7.93
N VAL A 296 14.42 5.87 -7.49
CA VAL A 296 14.85 6.04 -6.09
C VAL A 296 13.69 5.75 -5.14
N VAL A 297 12.54 6.40 -5.37
CA VAL A 297 11.34 6.19 -4.53
C VAL A 297 10.78 4.76 -4.66
N ALA A 298 10.79 4.15 -5.85
CA ALA A 298 10.29 2.78 -6.04
C ALA A 298 11.16 1.75 -5.30
N TYR A 299 12.50 1.87 -5.37
CA TYR A 299 13.40 0.99 -4.63
C TYR A 299 13.37 1.23 -3.12
N SER A 300 13.14 2.48 -2.67
CA SER A 300 12.88 2.73 -1.25
C SER A 300 11.66 1.97 -0.73
N SER A 301 10.60 1.86 -1.55
CA SER A 301 9.42 1.08 -1.18
C SER A 301 9.73 -0.39 -0.95
N ILE A 302 10.62 -1.01 -1.76
CA ILE A 302 11.06 -2.40 -1.55
C ILE A 302 11.70 -2.57 -0.17
N SER A 303 12.55 -1.62 0.23
CA SER A 303 13.20 -1.63 1.56
C SER A 303 12.17 -1.49 2.70
N HIS A 304 11.27 -0.51 2.62
CA HIS A 304 10.29 -0.24 3.67
C HIS A 304 9.21 -1.33 3.79
N MET A 305 8.81 -1.96 2.68
CA MET A 305 7.89 -3.09 2.71
C MET A 305 8.52 -4.33 3.37
N ALA A 306 9.83 -4.49 3.29
CA ALA A 306 10.56 -5.54 3.97
C ALA A 306 10.50 -5.42 5.51
N TYR A 307 10.41 -4.20 6.06
CA TYR A 307 10.23 -4.00 7.50
C TYR A 307 8.88 -4.54 7.99
N ILE A 308 7.83 -4.48 7.15
CA ILE A 308 6.54 -5.07 7.46
C ILE A 308 6.66 -6.61 7.54
N LEU A 309 7.42 -7.22 6.62
CA LEU A 309 7.68 -8.66 6.64
C LEU A 309 8.49 -9.07 7.89
N LEU A 310 9.51 -8.29 8.29
CA LEU A 310 10.27 -8.52 9.52
C LEU A 310 9.35 -8.48 10.75
N ALA A 311 8.51 -7.45 10.84
CA ALA A 311 7.57 -7.28 11.94
C ALA A 311 6.54 -8.41 12.01
N ALA A 312 6.02 -8.84 10.85
CA ALA A 312 5.10 -9.97 10.75
C ALA A 312 5.77 -11.29 11.14
N ALA A 313 7.05 -11.49 10.77
CA ALA A 313 7.82 -12.69 11.15
C ALA A 313 8.03 -12.78 12.67
N ALA A 314 8.23 -11.66 13.35
CA ALA A 314 8.46 -11.63 14.79
C ALA A 314 7.26 -12.03 15.64
N THR A 315 6.03 -11.98 15.12
CA THR A 315 4.77 -12.45 15.74
C THR A 315 4.56 -12.03 17.21
N THR A 316 5.08 -10.87 17.60
CA THR A 316 4.76 -10.25 18.89
C THR A 316 3.60 -9.26 18.75
N ARG A 317 2.81 -9.02 19.81
CA ARG A 317 1.75 -8.01 19.78
C ARG A 317 2.29 -6.66 19.28
N LEU A 318 3.44 -6.25 19.78
CA LEU A 318 4.08 -4.99 19.39
C LEU A 318 4.48 -4.99 17.92
N SER A 319 5.09 -6.08 17.42
CA SER A 319 5.55 -6.15 16.03
C SER A 319 4.40 -6.18 15.03
N ILE A 320 3.30 -6.88 15.32
CA ILE A 320 2.11 -6.88 14.46
C ILE A 320 1.45 -5.50 14.43
N THR A 321 1.31 -4.84 15.60
CA THR A 321 0.85 -3.44 15.65
C THR A 321 1.76 -2.54 14.82
N ALA A 322 3.08 -2.70 14.94
CA ALA A 322 4.06 -1.94 14.17
C ALA A 322 3.98 -2.21 12.67
N ALA A 323 3.69 -3.45 12.25
CA ALA A 323 3.46 -3.78 10.84
C ALA A 323 2.28 -2.99 10.26
N ILE A 324 1.16 -2.89 10.99
CA ILE A 324 -0.02 -2.10 10.58
C ILE A 324 0.33 -0.61 10.48
N LEU A 325 1.04 -0.08 11.48
CA LEU A 325 1.52 1.31 11.47
C LEU A 325 2.46 1.60 10.29
N GLN A 326 3.36 0.67 9.96
CA GLN A 326 4.27 0.80 8.85
C GLN A 326 3.55 0.78 7.49
N MET A 327 2.45 0.02 7.37
CA MET A 327 1.60 0.06 6.17
C MET A 327 1.02 1.47 5.94
N ILE A 328 0.50 2.11 6.99
CA ILE A 328 -0.08 3.45 6.91
C ILE A 328 1.00 4.50 6.65
N SER A 329 2.08 4.45 7.44
CA SER A 329 3.22 5.37 7.34
C SER A 329 3.83 5.37 5.95
N HIS A 330 4.22 4.18 5.45
CA HIS A 330 4.76 4.05 4.10
C HIS A 330 3.77 4.50 3.03
N GLY A 331 2.46 4.25 3.22
CA GLY A 331 1.41 4.69 2.30
C GLY A 331 1.39 6.20 2.11
N LEU A 332 1.40 6.95 3.21
CA LEU A 332 1.39 8.42 3.20
C LEU A 332 2.69 9.00 2.65
N ILE A 333 3.83 8.50 3.12
CA ILE A 333 5.16 9.01 2.75
C ILE A 333 5.45 8.74 1.27
N SER A 334 5.20 7.51 0.79
CA SER A 334 5.43 7.17 -0.61
C SER A 334 4.51 7.93 -1.57
N ALA A 335 3.24 8.13 -1.18
CA ALA A 335 2.30 8.95 -1.94
C ALA A 335 2.80 10.39 -2.08
N LEU A 336 3.27 11.00 -0.99
CA LEU A 336 3.85 12.35 -1.01
C LEU A 336 5.09 12.40 -1.89
N LEU A 337 6.03 11.47 -1.75
CA LEU A 337 7.25 11.41 -2.56
C LEU A 337 6.93 11.31 -4.06
N PHE A 338 6.00 10.43 -4.46
CA PHE A 338 5.61 10.29 -5.87
C PHE A 338 4.90 11.54 -6.41
N LEU A 339 4.07 12.22 -5.62
CA LEU A 339 3.46 13.50 -6.02
C LEU A 339 4.53 14.55 -6.29
N LEU A 340 5.47 14.72 -5.37
CA LEU A 340 6.55 15.71 -5.47
C LEU A 340 7.46 15.44 -6.69
N VAL A 341 7.84 14.18 -6.90
CA VAL A 341 8.56 13.78 -8.14
C VAL A 341 7.72 14.09 -9.38
N GLY A 342 6.40 13.87 -9.30
CA GLY A 342 5.47 14.19 -10.38
C GLY A 342 5.43 15.68 -10.72
N VAL A 343 5.43 16.56 -9.71
CA VAL A 343 5.48 18.02 -9.93
C VAL A 343 6.82 18.45 -10.52
N VAL A 344 7.94 17.92 -10.02
CA VAL A 344 9.25 18.16 -10.61
C VAL A 344 9.24 17.79 -12.09
N TYR A 345 8.81 16.55 -12.42
CA TYR A 345 8.75 16.07 -13.79
C TYR A 345 7.82 16.93 -14.70
N LYS A 346 6.65 17.29 -14.21
CA LYS A 346 5.69 18.13 -14.93
C LYS A 346 6.27 19.50 -15.27
N LYS A 347 7.07 20.10 -14.37
CA LYS A 347 7.64 21.44 -14.53
C LYS A 347 8.95 21.45 -15.33
N THR A 348 9.78 20.43 -15.18
CA THR A 348 11.13 20.39 -15.77
C THR A 348 11.24 19.50 -17.01
N GLY A 349 10.29 18.59 -17.22
CA GLY A 349 10.36 17.55 -18.27
C GLY A 349 11.37 16.44 -17.97
N SER A 350 12.07 16.47 -16.83
CA SER A 350 13.09 15.50 -16.46
C SER A 350 12.91 14.94 -15.05
N ARG A 351 13.42 13.72 -14.82
CA ARG A 351 13.55 13.06 -13.51
C ARG A 351 14.98 12.65 -13.23
N ASP A 352 15.91 12.98 -14.14
CA ASP A 352 17.32 12.63 -14.02
C ASP A 352 17.98 13.50 -12.96
N VAL A 353 18.51 12.85 -11.90
CA VAL A 353 19.17 13.52 -10.78
C VAL A 353 20.49 14.19 -11.17
N ASP A 354 21.14 13.76 -12.26
CA ASP A 354 22.38 14.36 -12.75
C ASP A 354 22.09 15.59 -13.63
N TYR A 355 20.90 15.69 -14.25
CA TYR A 355 20.46 16.86 -15.02
C TYR A 355 19.83 17.94 -14.15
N LEU A 356 19.03 17.56 -13.17
CA LEU A 356 18.32 18.50 -12.30
C LEU A 356 19.27 19.10 -11.27
N ARG A 357 19.22 20.43 -11.11
CA ARG A 357 20.07 21.15 -10.15
C ARG A 357 19.48 22.47 -9.71
N GLY A 358 19.62 22.80 -8.41
CA GLY A 358 19.30 24.12 -7.87
C GLY A 358 17.80 24.42 -7.78
N LEU A 359 16.92 23.42 -7.81
CA LEU A 359 15.47 23.62 -7.80
C LEU A 359 14.93 24.25 -6.49
N LEU A 360 15.72 24.34 -5.43
CA LEU A 360 15.35 25.06 -4.20
C LEU A 360 15.46 26.58 -4.33
N ASN A 361 15.93 27.10 -5.48
CA ASN A 361 16.02 28.54 -5.71
C ASN A 361 14.68 29.24 -5.48
N PRO A 362 14.61 30.27 -4.59
CA PRO A 362 13.35 30.89 -4.16
C PRO A 362 12.66 31.70 -5.26
N GLU A 363 13.44 32.27 -6.18
CA GLU A 363 12.87 33.16 -7.21
C GLU A 363 12.40 32.42 -8.47
N ARG A 364 13.18 31.42 -8.91
CA ARG A 364 13.03 30.79 -10.22
C ARG A 364 12.93 29.25 -10.17
N GLY A 365 13.05 28.66 -8.99
CA GLY A 365 12.95 27.22 -8.79
C GLY A 365 11.57 26.74 -8.32
N LEU A 366 11.58 25.62 -7.61
CA LEU A 366 10.42 24.99 -6.98
C LEU A 366 10.63 24.90 -5.44
N PRO A 367 10.78 26.04 -4.72
CA PRO A 367 11.21 26.04 -3.33
C PRO A 367 10.24 25.30 -2.40
N ILE A 368 8.91 25.44 -2.58
CA ILE A 368 7.92 24.75 -1.74
C ILE A 368 7.97 23.23 -2.01
N THR A 369 8.02 22.79 -3.26
CA THR A 369 8.18 21.38 -3.62
C THR A 369 9.49 20.82 -3.05
N GLY A 370 10.58 21.61 -3.06
CA GLY A 370 11.86 21.23 -2.46
C GLY A 370 11.78 21.08 -0.94
N MET A 371 11.14 22.01 -0.23
CA MET A 371 10.93 21.91 1.21
C MET A 371 10.08 20.70 1.59
N LEU A 372 8.99 20.44 0.86
CA LEU A 372 8.16 19.27 1.06
C LEU A 372 8.89 17.96 0.73
N MET A 373 9.79 17.97 -0.29
CA MET A 373 10.64 16.81 -0.61
C MET A 373 11.62 16.52 0.53
N ILE A 374 12.22 17.55 1.13
CA ILE A 374 13.09 17.40 2.31
C ILE A 374 12.28 16.79 3.47
N LEU A 375 11.08 17.31 3.75
CA LEU A 375 10.20 16.80 4.78
C LEU A 375 9.82 15.32 4.52
N ALA A 376 9.44 14.97 3.30
CA ALA A 376 9.08 13.61 2.94
C ALA A 376 10.27 12.64 3.06
N ALA A 377 11.46 13.08 2.68
CA ALA A 377 12.69 12.31 2.84
C ALA A 377 13.07 12.12 4.32
N MET A 378 12.92 13.17 5.15
CA MET A 378 13.11 13.08 6.61
C MET A 378 12.11 12.12 7.24
N ALA A 379 10.85 12.16 6.81
CA ALA A 379 9.83 11.22 7.28
C ALA A 379 10.15 9.77 6.89
N SER A 380 10.66 9.56 5.67
CA SER A 380 11.08 8.24 5.18
C SER A 380 12.35 7.73 5.88
N ALA A 381 13.26 8.64 6.28
CA ALA A 381 14.47 8.30 7.02
C ALA A 381 14.24 8.10 8.53
N GLY A 382 12.98 8.13 8.98
CA GLY A 382 12.65 7.89 10.38
C GLY A 382 13.09 9.01 11.33
N ILE A 383 12.94 10.28 10.95
CA ILE A 383 13.23 11.41 11.84
C ILE A 383 12.09 11.59 12.86
N PRO A 384 12.41 11.75 14.19
CA PRO A 384 11.41 12.00 15.22
C PRO A 384 10.47 13.17 14.92
N GLY A 385 9.20 13.02 15.32
CA GLY A 385 8.13 13.99 15.04
C GLY A 385 7.34 13.68 13.77
N MET A 386 7.71 12.64 13.03
CA MET A 386 7.02 12.18 11.82
C MET A 386 6.56 10.73 11.95
N VAL A 387 5.52 10.37 11.22
CA VAL A 387 4.89 9.04 11.30
C VAL A 387 5.88 7.90 10.98
N GLY A 388 6.87 8.14 10.10
CA GLY A 388 7.91 7.17 9.75
C GLY A 388 8.72 6.69 10.94
N PHE A 389 9.15 7.63 11.81
CA PHE A 389 9.89 7.28 13.02
C PHE A 389 9.11 6.34 13.92
N ILE A 390 7.86 6.68 14.22
CA ILE A 390 7.04 5.87 15.14
C ILE A 390 6.87 4.45 14.60
N ALA A 391 6.54 4.32 13.33
CA ALA A 391 6.32 3.03 12.70
C ALA A 391 7.60 2.16 12.70
N GLU A 392 8.73 2.70 12.22
CA GLU A 392 10.00 1.96 12.15
C GLU A 392 10.56 1.65 13.53
N PHE A 393 10.51 2.61 14.46
CA PHE A 393 10.95 2.38 15.83
C PHE A 393 10.22 1.22 16.51
N LEU A 394 8.89 1.16 16.33
CA LEU A 394 8.09 0.07 16.88
C LEU A 394 8.35 -1.27 16.15
N VAL A 395 8.59 -1.25 14.83
CA VAL A 395 9.01 -2.44 14.09
C VAL A 395 10.31 -3.01 14.67
N PHE A 396 11.33 -2.18 14.82
CA PHE A 396 12.64 -2.63 15.32
C PHE A 396 12.56 -3.05 16.78
N ARG A 397 11.87 -2.29 17.63
CA ARG A 397 11.66 -2.63 19.04
C ARG A 397 10.89 -3.95 19.20
N GLY A 398 9.86 -4.19 18.38
CA GLY A 398 9.04 -5.39 18.47
C GLY A 398 9.71 -6.63 17.89
N SER A 399 10.62 -6.46 16.93
CA SER A 399 11.31 -7.57 16.25
C SER A 399 12.65 -7.94 16.88
N PHE A 400 13.34 -7.00 17.50
CA PHE A 400 14.69 -7.18 18.06
C PHE A 400 14.81 -8.34 19.09
N PRO A 401 13.86 -8.52 20.02
CA PRO A 401 13.94 -9.63 20.98
C PRO A 401 13.89 -11.01 20.34
N ILE A 402 13.28 -11.14 19.16
CA ILE A 402 13.06 -12.41 18.46
C ILE A 402 14.14 -12.64 17.40
N PHE A 403 14.44 -11.60 16.59
CA PHE A 403 15.38 -11.65 15.47
C PHE A 403 16.40 -10.50 15.53
N PRO A 404 17.35 -10.52 16.50
CA PRO A 404 18.26 -9.40 16.72
C PRO A 404 19.15 -9.09 15.52
N ILE A 405 19.72 -10.10 14.86
CA ILE A 405 20.63 -9.90 13.71
C ILE A 405 19.87 -9.31 12.52
N GLN A 406 18.73 -9.90 12.18
CA GLN A 406 17.92 -9.42 11.04
C GLN A 406 17.38 -8.02 11.29
N THR A 407 17.02 -7.71 12.53
CA THR A 407 16.58 -6.35 12.92
C THR A 407 17.72 -5.35 12.80
N LEU A 408 18.94 -5.67 13.21
CA LEU A 408 20.11 -4.80 13.03
C LEU A 408 20.42 -4.58 11.54
N LEU A 409 20.31 -5.60 10.69
CA LEU A 409 20.49 -5.45 9.25
C LEU A 409 19.41 -4.54 8.64
N CYS A 410 18.15 -4.64 9.07
CA CYS A 410 17.09 -3.73 8.66
C CYS A 410 17.32 -2.30 9.19
N LEU A 411 17.87 -2.14 10.40
CA LEU A 411 18.24 -0.83 10.93
C LEU A 411 19.36 -0.18 10.10
N VAL A 412 20.35 -0.95 9.63
CA VAL A 412 21.34 -0.46 8.67
C VAL A 412 20.67 -0.01 7.36
N ALA A 413 19.71 -0.78 6.85
CA ALA A 413 18.95 -0.40 5.64
C ALA A 413 18.13 0.88 5.85
N SER A 414 17.56 1.10 7.05
CA SER A 414 16.89 2.36 7.41
C SER A 414 17.89 3.53 7.44
N GLY A 415 19.10 3.34 7.97
CA GLY A 415 20.17 4.34 7.86
C GLY A 415 20.55 4.68 6.42
N LEU A 416 20.58 3.68 5.52
CA LEU A 416 20.80 3.90 4.08
C LEU A 416 19.68 4.71 3.42
N THR A 417 18.46 4.72 3.98
CA THR A 417 17.36 5.59 3.52
C THR A 417 17.75 7.06 3.56
N ALA A 418 18.37 7.50 4.64
CA ALA A 418 18.89 8.86 4.72
C ALA A 418 19.94 9.13 3.63
N VAL A 419 20.82 8.16 3.34
CA VAL A 419 21.90 8.32 2.35
C VAL A 419 21.31 8.57 0.95
N TYR A 420 20.43 7.70 0.44
CA TYR A 420 19.94 7.87 -0.94
C TYR A 420 19.01 9.07 -1.12
N PHE A 421 18.21 9.43 -0.11
CA PHE A 421 17.41 10.64 -0.19
C PHE A 421 18.25 11.91 -0.06
N LEU A 422 19.25 11.96 0.82
CA LEU A 422 20.16 13.10 0.91
C LEU A 422 20.95 13.30 -0.39
N LEU A 423 21.42 12.21 -1.01
CA LEU A 423 22.09 12.27 -2.32
C LEU A 423 21.16 12.83 -3.40
N MET A 424 19.91 12.34 -3.48
CA MET A 424 18.92 12.82 -4.43
C MET A 424 18.60 14.31 -4.20
N ILE A 425 18.32 14.70 -2.94
CA ILE A 425 17.99 16.08 -2.59
C ILE A 425 19.14 17.01 -2.88
N ASN A 426 20.37 16.63 -2.49
CA ASN A 426 21.56 17.45 -2.72
C ASN A 426 21.79 17.72 -4.21
N ARG A 427 21.64 16.70 -5.06
CA ARG A 427 21.84 16.85 -6.50
C ARG A 427 20.74 17.69 -7.15
N VAL A 428 19.48 17.43 -6.84
CA VAL A 428 18.31 18.01 -7.52
C VAL A 428 17.98 19.41 -7.01
N PHE A 429 17.99 19.62 -5.71
CA PHE A 429 17.42 20.83 -5.10
C PHE A 429 18.48 21.86 -4.69
N PHE A 430 19.69 21.41 -4.33
CA PHE A 430 20.76 22.31 -3.92
C PHE A 430 21.67 22.71 -5.09
N GLY A 431 22.52 23.73 -4.85
CA GLY A 431 23.46 24.29 -5.82
C GLY A 431 22.85 25.40 -6.66
N ARG A 432 23.53 25.75 -7.75
CA ARG A 432 23.10 26.84 -8.65
C ARG A 432 22.09 26.31 -9.66
N LEU A 433 20.99 27.04 -9.82
CA LEU A 433 19.99 26.78 -10.84
C LEU A 433 20.61 26.99 -12.23
N THR A 434 20.45 26.03 -13.13
CA THR A 434 20.94 26.13 -14.50
C THR A 434 20.06 27.11 -15.31
N PRO A 435 20.61 27.78 -16.35
CA PRO A 435 19.83 28.71 -17.17
C PRO A 435 18.58 28.10 -17.79
N GLU A 436 18.65 26.81 -18.18
CA GLU A 436 17.53 26.06 -18.76
C GLU A 436 16.40 25.87 -17.75
N LEU A 437 16.74 25.52 -16.50
CA LEU A 437 15.77 25.34 -15.42
C LEU A 437 15.29 26.66 -14.81
N SER A 438 15.91 27.80 -15.11
CA SER A 438 15.47 29.11 -14.63
C SER A 438 14.17 29.64 -15.27
N ARG A 439 13.71 28.98 -16.35
CA ARG A 439 12.50 29.34 -17.10
C ARG A 439 11.29 28.46 -16.75
N ILE A 440 11.41 27.52 -15.81
CA ILE A 440 10.30 26.65 -15.43
C ILE A 440 9.17 27.44 -14.77
N PRO A 441 7.88 27.09 -15.06
CA PRO A 441 6.76 27.74 -14.42
C PRO A 441 6.68 27.38 -12.94
N ARG A 442 6.34 28.36 -12.10
CA ARG A 442 6.13 28.12 -10.67
C ARG A 442 5.02 27.10 -10.43
N SER A 443 5.10 26.34 -9.35
CA SER A 443 4.01 25.48 -8.90
C SER A 443 2.81 26.34 -8.42
N THR A 444 1.61 25.98 -8.83
CA THR A 444 0.37 26.66 -8.45
C THR A 444 -0.20 26.14 -7.15
N TRP A 445 -1.08 26.90 -6.50
CA TRP A 445 -1.71 26.43 -5.26
C TRP A 445 -2.49 25.09 -5.42
N PRO A 446 -3.26 24.87 -6.49
CA PRO A 446 -3.90 23.58 -6.70
C PRO A 446 -2.93 22.40 -6.80
N GLU A 447 -1.72 22.60 -7.33
CA GLU A 447 -0.69 21.54 -7.38
C GLU A 447 -0.10 21.25 -6.01
N ARG A 448 0.01 22.24 -5.12
CA ARG A 448 0.58 22.13 -3.78
C ARG A 448 -0.38 21.57 -2.75
N PHE A 449 -1.68 21.75 -2.91
CA PHE A 449 -2.67 21.35 -1.92
C PHE A 449 -2.60 19.86 -1.54
N PRO A 450 -2.58 18.90 -2.47
CA PRO A 450 -2.48 17.48 -2.12
C PRO A 450 -1.14 17.13 -1.43
N GLU A 451 -0.06 17.80 -1.80
CA GLU A 451 1.27 17.61 -1.18
C GLU A 451 1.26 18.10 0.27
N ILE A 452 0.72 19.30 0.51
CA ILE A 452 0.61 19.89 1.86
C ILE A 452 -0.34 19.06 2.74
N ALA A 453 -1.44 18.59 2.19
CA ALA A 453 -2.39 17.75 2.93
C ALA A 453 -1.71 16.46 3.41
N LEU A 454 -0.98 15.76 2.54
CA LEU A 454 -0.24 14.55 2.95
C LEU A 454 0.87 14.86 3.96
N ALA A 455 1.62 15.96 3.76
CA ALA A 455 2.66 16.38 4.70
C ALA A 455 2.07 16.66 6.10
N LEU A 456 0.88 17.28 6.17
CA LEU A 456 0.17 17.51 7.41
C LEU A 456 -0.22 16.18 8.10
N PHE A 457 -0.77 15.22 7.37
CA PHE A 457 -1.07 13.89 7.92
C PHE A 457 0.18 13.20 8.47
N ILE A 458 1.31 13.26 7.75
CA ILE A 458 2.59 12.69 8.17
C ILE A 458 3.06 13.27 9.50
N ILE A 459 2.93 14.60 9.69
CA ILE A 459 3.34 15.29 10.93
C ILE A 459 2.33 15.00 12.05
N VAL A 460 1.04 15.16 11.80
CA VAL A 460 0.01 14.97 12.83
C VAL A 460 0.03 13.55 13.40
N LEU A 461 0.13 12.53 12.53
CA LEU A 461 0.20 11.13 12.96
C LEU A 461 1.56 10.78 13.61
N GLY A 462 2.61 11.52 13.29
CA GLY A 462 3.90 11.41 13.98
C GLY A 462 3.90 12.00 15.38
N LEU A 463 3.16 13.10 15.60
CA LEU A 463 3.03 13.75 16.91
C LEU A 463 1.96 13.10 17.79
N GLN A 464 0.92 12.54 17.18
CA GLN A 464 -0.21 11.90 17.87
C GLN A 464 -0.43 10.46 17.33
N PRO A 465 0.51 9.54 17.54
CA PRO A 465 0.42 8.17 17.03
C PRO A 465 -0.62 7.31 17.75
N ASN A 466 -1.09 7.73 18.93
CA ASN A 466 -2.01 6.96 19.77
C ASN A 466 -3.28 6.54 19.05
N TRP A 467 -3.79 7.36 18.13
CA TRP A 467 -4.98 7.00 17.35
C TRP A 467 -4.77 5.72 16.52
N MET A 468 -3.65 5.67 15.78
CA MET A 468 -3.33 4.49 14.95
C MET A 468 -3.01 3.28 15.83
N ILE A 469 -2.25 3.47 16.92
CA ILE A 469 -1.88 2.40 17.85
C ILE A 469 -3.14 1.79 18.46
N HIS A 470 -4.04 2.62 18.95
CA HIS A 470 -5.28 2.17 19.63
C HIS A 470 -6.19 1.36 18.69
N TRP A 471 -6.30 1.75 17.42
CA TRP A 471 -7.08 0.99 16.44
C TRP A 471 -6.44 -0.36 16.08
N SER A 472 -5.11 -0.46 16.14
CA SER A 472 -4.35 -1.62 15.65
C SER A 472 -4.02 -2.65 16.73
N GLU A 473 -3.90 -2.21 18.00
CA GLU A 473 -3.32 -3.02 19.09
C GLU A 473 -4.19 -4.23 19.46
N ASN A 474 -5.51 -4.05 19.56
CA ASN A 474 -6.44 -5.13 19.88
C ASN A 474 -6.53 -6.14 18.71
N GLN A 475 -6.48 -5.65 17.48
CA GLN A 475 -6.44 -6.51 16.30
C GLN A 475 -5.16 -7.35 16.23
N ALA A 476 -4.01 -6.75 16.57
CA ALA A 476 -2.75 -7.48 16.65
C ALA A 476 -2.81 -8.64 17.66
N SER A 477 -3.44 -8.40 18.80
CA SER A 477 -3.67 -9.45 19.81
C SER A 477 -4.56 -10.57 19.28
N MET A 478 -5.64 -10.25 18.58
CA MET A 478 -6.58 -11.24 18.03
C MET A 478 -5.93 -12.11 16.94
N LEU A 479 -5.12 -11.53 16.06
CA LEU A 479 -4.39 -12.29 15.03
C LEU A 479 -3.46 -13.35 15.63
N LEU A 480 -2.94 -13.10 16.84
CA LEU A 480 -2.04 -14.03 17.54
C LEU A 480 -2.76 -14.98 18.51
N THR A 481 -3.92 -14.61 19.04
CA THR A 481 -4.65 -15.40 20.06
C THR A 481 -5.76 -16.27 19.48
N GLY A 482 -6.09 -16.13 18.20
CA GLY A 482 -7.06 -17.01 17.53
C GLY A 482 -6.77 -18.51 17.74
N THR A 483 -5.51 -18.84 18.06
CA THR A 483 -5.03 -20.18 18.40
C THR A 483 -4.96 -20.48 19.92
N ALA A 484 -4.80 -19.45 20.78
CA ALA A 484 -4.61 -19.65 22.22
C ALA A 484 -5.89 -20.06 22.97
N ILE A 485 -7.08 -19.79 22.40
CA ILE A 485 -8.37 -20.18 22.99
C ILE A 485 -8.57 -21.71 22.87
N SER A 486 -8.02 -22.35 21.83
CA SER A 486 -8.10 -23.80 21.61
C SER A 486 -7.28 -24.61 22.62
N GLN A 487 -6.14 -24.09 23.11
CA GLN A 487 -5.28 -24.80 24.09
C GLN A 487 -5.80 -24.78 25.52
N LYS A 488 -6.83 -23.95 25.84
CA LYS A 488 -7.47 -23.93 27.17
C LYS A 488 -8.77 -24.75 27.23
N GLN A 489 -9.24 -25.27 26.12
CA GLN A 489 -10.47 -26.11 26.04
C GLN A 489 -10.17 -27.58 25.69
N SER A 490 -8.94 -27.96 25.48
CA SER A 490 -8.44 -29.36 25.41
C SER A 490 -7.69 -29.72 26.69
#